data_fa094bb60642e27f94d629b002e2ee06
#
_entry.id   fa094bb60642e27f94d629b002e2ee06
#
_cell.length_a   1.000
_cell.length_b   1.000
_cell.length_c   1.000
_cell.angle_alpha   90.00
_cell.angle_beta   90.00
_cell.angle_gamma   90.00
#
_symmetry.space_group_name_H-M   'P 1'
#
loop_
_entity.id
_entity.type
_entity.pdbx_description
1 polymer ?
#
loop_
_entity_poly.entity_id
_entity_poly.type
_entity_poly.pdbx_seq_one_letter_code
_entity_poly.pdbx_strand_id
1 'polypeptide(L)'
;MRREIQQFLTSPMRLLSASVLGSLAICIAAIGLVAPEALSAQSAATSAPGRGAIVKMDRTTLHQFLRSAGYRTRGAGKISRSQAESSAPNIRAFPHFSSSFTVNGVTYPYTMLGNPPKSGRRATFRSVIIPLRMNFLGFGPNGDINVTFDPAAAVTNMVHSPMYRDASFVNGDGQFGEMMQRAAFWNKMDEDREWGVRMAPPRILRTIDVEVFTDNADPNSPLVQIGNDLIGNVLIDFLDSLAQAIIQAEGIQADEVPVFVTGNAIAQALGYHAAATFNNPDNSVSLQTYIYTSWLDPALVPSILADVSTFNHENLEWMNDPFLTNIVPVWMYPPVTDPRSVCSGNNFLEVGDPQGNGPTFDDFPAVVVPIDGVPYHLQQLVLFQWFTDEVPSSAENGWYTFPDPTSITTPATYCP
;
A
#
# COMPACT_ATOMS: atom_id res chain seq x y z
N MET A 1 -4.71 -26.16 15.80
CA MET A 1 -4.33 -25.04 14.93
C MET A 1 -4.79 -25.23 13.46
N ARG A 2 -4.34 -26.27 12.68
CA ARG A 2 -4.86 -26.50 11.30
C ARG A 2 -6.39 -26.61 11.19
N ARG A 3 -7.09 -27.16 12.16
CA ARG A 3 -8.56 -27.31 12.14
C ARG A 3 -9.32 -26.01 12.42
N GLU A 4 -8.77 -25.10 13.20
CA GLU A 4 -9.47 -23.86 13.56
C GLU A 4 -9.42 -22.82 12.44
N ILE A 5 -8.31 -22.72 11.72
CA ILE A 5 -8.20 -21.83 10.56
C ILE A 5 -9.11 -22.33 9.41
N GLN A 6 -9.19 -23.66 9.18
CA GLN A 6 -10.11 -24.22 8.21
C GLN A 6 -11.58 -24.01 8.57
N GLN A 7 -11.94 -24.07 9.85
CA GLN A 7 -13.32 -23.79 10.28
C GLN A 7 -13.73 -22.34 10.06
N PHE A 8 -12.79 -21.37 10.17
CA PHE A 8 -13.09 -19.97 9.88
C PHE A 8 -13.32 -19.71 8.39
N LEU A 9 -12.64 -20.46 7.53
CA LEU A 9 -12.73 -20.33 6.07
C LEU A 9 -13.95 -21.04 5.44
N THR A 10 -14.56 -22.01 6.13
CA THR A 10 -15.65 -22.83 5.57
C THR A 10 -17.03 -22.57 6.17
N SER A 11 -17.17 -21.71 7.15
CA SER A 11 -18.48 -21.37 7.73
C SER A 11 -19.14 -20.22 6.98
N PRO A 12 -20.35 -20.38 6.41
CA PRO A 12 -21.08 -19.27 5.82
C PRO A 12 -21.47 -18.28 6.93
N MET A 13 -21.02 -17.04 6.81
CA MET A 13 -21.44 -15.94 7.66
C MET A 13 -22.97 -15.81 7.58
N ARG A 14 -23.68 -16.19 8.64
CA ARG A 14 -25.08 -15.85 8.82
C ARG A 14 -25.18 -14.38 9.18
N LEU A 15 -25.62 -13.56 8.22
CA LEU A 15 -26.05 -12.20 8.44
C LEU A 15 -27.28 -12.18 9.36
N LEU A 16 -27.11 -11.71 10.58
CA LEU A 16 -28.21 -11.32 11.45
C LEU A 16 -28.70 -9.93 10.99
N SER A 17 -29.85 -9.94 10.33
CA SER A 17 -30.60 -8.73 9.98
C SER A 17 -31.26 -8.18 11.25
N ALA A 18 -30.83 -7.03 11.72
CA ALA A 18 -31.59 -6.21 12.66
C ALA A 18 -32.20 -5.03 11.90
N SER A 19 -33.49 -5.13 11.61
CA SER A 19 -34.32 -4.06 11.11
C SER A 19 -34.63 -3.05 12.23
N VAL A 20 -34.25 -1.80 12.05
CA VAL A 20 -34.86 -0.66 12.76
C VAL A 20 -35.32 0.36 11.73
N LEU A 21 -36.63 0.42 11.58
CA LEU A 21 -37.35 1.49 10.88
C LEU A 21 -37.31 2.78 11.71
N GLY A 22 -36.89 3.86 11.09
CA GLY A 22 -37.01 5.21 11.62
C GLY A 22 -37.16 6.21 10.49
N SER A 23 -38.38 6.57 10.19
CA SER A 23 -38.77 7.61 9.21
C SER A 23 -38.27 8.97 9.65
N LEU A 24 -37.60 9.71 8.75
CA LEU A 24 -37.62 11.19 8.80
C LEU A 24 -37.59 11.75 7.38
N ALA A 25 -38.68 12.43 7.02
CA ALA A 25 -38.82 13.20 5.80
C ALA A 25 -38.13 14.54 5.97
N ILE A 26 -37.27 14.97 5.03
CA ILE A 26 -36.84 16.37 4.89
C ILE A 26 -36.69 16.76 3.42
N CYS A 27 -37.29 17.90 3.15
CA CYS A 27 -37.43 18.73 1.97
C CYS A 27 -36.32 18.71 0.93
N ILE A 28 -36.77 18.56 -0.33
CA ILE A 28 -36.01 18.80 -1.56
C ILE A 28 -35.99 20.30 -1.85
N ALA A 29 -34.81 20.91 -1.90
CA ALA A 29 -34.59 22.20 -2.55
C ALA A 29 -33.83 21.93 -3.85
N ALA A 30 -34.47 22.21 -4.98
CA ALA A 30 -33.88 22.10 -6.31
C ALA A 30 -32.88 23.24 -6.53
N ILE A 31 -31.61 22.89 -6.75
CA ILE A 31 -30.61 23.79 -7.35
C ILE A 31 -30.17 23.12 -8.65
N GLY A 32 -30.42 23.81 -9.77
CA GLY A 32 -30.05 23.35 -11.08
C GLY A 32 -28.53 23.26 -11.25
N LEU A 33 -28.01 22.06 -11.48
CA LEU A 33 -26.66 21.82 -11.95
C LEU A 33 -26.66 21.65 -13.46
N VAL A 34 -25.95 22.54 -14.13
CA VAL A 34 -25.53 22.37 -15.54
C VAL A 34 -24.53 21.22 -15.57
N ALA A 35 -24.90 20.13 -16.22
CA ALA A 35 -24.02 19.00 -16.42
C ALA A 35 -22.95 19.34 -17.47
N PRO A 36 -21.66 19.02 -17.26
CA PRO A 36 -20.70 18.99 -18.35
C PRO A 36 -20.99 17.79 -19.26
N GLU A 37 -20.95 18.03 -20.55
CA GLU A 37 -21.13 17.00 -21.58
C GLU A 37 -20.11 15.87 -21.39
N ALA A 38 -20.62 14.70 -21.04
CA ALA A 38 -19.82 13.46 -21.02
C ALA A 38 -19.48 13.08 -22.47
N LEU A 39 -18.17 13.05 -22.79
CA LEU A 39 -17.70 12.36 -23.97
C LEU A 39 -18.19 10.92 -23.90
N SER A 40 -19.13 10.57 -24.75
CA SER A 40 -19.61 9.20 -24.92
C SER A 40 -18.52 8.38 -25.63
N ALA A 41 -17.65 7.73 -24.86
CA ALA A 41 -16.97 6.55 -25.36
C ALA A 41 -18.05 5.48 -25.58
N GLN A 42 -18.34 5.16 -26.83
CA GLN A 42 -19.14 4.00 -27.19
C GLN A 42 -18.42 2.74 -26.67
N SER A 43 -18.73 2.36 -25.45
CA SER A 43 -18.46 1.05 -24.90
C SER A 43 -19.34 0.07 -25.67
N ALA A 44 -18.72 -0.81 -26.48
CA ALA A 44 -19.37 -2.01 -26.90
C ALA A 44 -19.84 -2.74 -25.62
N ALA A 45 -21.15 -2.89 -25.47
CA ALA A 45 -21.75 -3.59 -24.35
C ALA A 45 -21.33 -5.06 -24.42
N THR A 46 -20.16 -5.38 -23.84
CA THR A 46 -19.85 -6.75 -23.46
C THR A 46 -20.67 -7.03 -22.21
N SER A 47 -21.53 -8.05 -22.28
CA SER A 47 -22.21 -8.57 -21.09
C SER A 47 -21.18 -8.76 -19.98
N ALA A 48 -21.48 -8.30 -18.76
CA ALA A 48 -20.60 -8.48 -17.62
C ALA A 48 -20.16 -9.96 -17.55
N PRO A 49 -18.86 -10.24 -17.40
CA PRO A 49 -18.39 -11.62 -17.30
C PRO A 49 -19.11 -12.30 -16.14
N GLY A 50 -19.58 -13.53 -16.34
CA GLY A 50 -20.21 -14.33 -15.28
C GLY A 50 -19.23 -14.54 -14.11
N ARG A 51 -19.74 -14.74 -12.90
CA ARG A 51 -18.93 -15.08 -11.72
C ARG A 51 -17.92 -16.17 -12.07
N GLY A 52 -16.65 -15.97 -11.74
CA GLY A 52 -15.57 -16.91 -12.01
C GLY A 52 -15.00 -16.87 -13.44
N ALA A 53 -15.35 -15.88 -14.25
CA ALA A 53 -14.84 -15.75 -15.61
C ALA A 53 -13.32 -15.46 -15.66
N ILE A 54 -12.66 -16.01 -16.70
CA ILE A 54 -11.30 -15.57 -17.06
C ILE A 54 -11.43 -14.43 -18.03
N VAL A 55 -10.88 -13.27 -17.65
CA VAL A 55 -10.87 -12.06 -18.49
C VAL A 55 -9.57 -12.01 -19.27
N LYS A 56 -9.64 -12.17 -20.58
CA LYS A 56 -8.47 -12.05 -21.45
C LYS A 56 -8.14 -10.60 -21.71
N MET A 57 -6.88 -10.22 -21.51
CA MET A 57 -6.37 -8.87 -21.76
C MET A 57 -5.10 -8.94 -22.62
N ASP A 58 -4.87 -7.93 -23.42
CA ASP A 58 -3.55 -7.66 -23.95
C ASP A 58 -2.71 -6.86 -22.91
N ARG A 59 -1.42 -6.64 -23.19
CA ARG A 59 -0.54 -5.95 -22.26
C ARG A 59 -0.99 -4.52 -21.95
N THR A 60 -1.54 -3.80 -22.90
CA THR A 60 -2.03 -2.42 -22.73
C THR A 60 -3.25 -2.41 -21.80
N THR A 61 -4.20 -3.29 -22.05
CA THR A 61 -5.41 -3.43 -21.22
C THR A 61 -5.08 -3.90 -19.81
N LEU A 62 -4.13 -4.85 -19.66
CA LEU A 62 -3.61 -5.24 -18.35
C LEU A 62 -3.03 -4.06 -17.60
N HIS A 63 -2.17 -3.27 -18.27
CA HIS A 63 -1.58 -2.12 -17.64
C HIS A 63 -2.65 -1.15 -17.13
N GLN A 64 -3.66 -0.86 -17.93
CA GLN A 64 -4.80 -0.03 -17.52
C GLN A 64 -5.58 -0.63 -16.35
N PHE A 65 -5.79 -1.95 -16.37
CA PHE A 65 -6.46 -2.67 -15.29
C PHE A 65 -5.67 -2.59 -13.98
N LEU A 66 -4.37 -2.92 -13.99
CA LEU A 66 -3.52 -2.86 -12.80
C LEU A 66 -3.39 -1.43 -12.27
N ARG A 67 -3.29 -0.45 -13.18
CA ARG A 67 -3.32 0.97 -12.83
C ARG A 67 -4.65 1.37 -12.16
N SER A 68 -5.78 0.86 -12.61
CA SER A 68 -7.07 1.12 -11.97
C SER A 68 -7.22 0.45 -10.60
N ALA A 69 -6.55 -0.67 -10.39
CA ALA A 69 -6.44 -1.30 -9.08
C ALA A 69 -5.64 -0.39 -8.13
N GLY A 70 -4.52 0.15 -8.60
CA GLY A 70 -3.70 1.12 -7.87
C GLY A 70 -3.26 0.63 -6.50
N TYR A 71 -2.78 1.56 -5.71
CA TYR A 71 -2.52 1.39 -4.29
C TYR A 71 -3.71 1.92 -3.49
N ARG A 72 -4.00 1.33 -2.38
CA ARG A 72 -5.17 1.68 -1.57
C ARG A 72 -4.74 2.01 -0.15
N THR A 73 -5.07 3.21 0.28
CA THR A 73 -5.06 3.54 1.70
C THR A 73 -6.18 2.76 2.36
N ARG A 74 -5.84 1.79 3.18
CA ARG A 74 -6.83 1.02 3.90
C ARG A 74 -6.70 1.17 5.40
N GLY A 75 -7.49 2.11 5.95
CA GLY A 75 -7.83 2.03 7.35
C GLY A 75 -8.91 0.97 7.53
N ALA A 76 -8.59 -0.21 8.04
CA ALA A 76 -9.58 -1.11 8.60
C ALA A 76 -10.21 -0.40 9.81
N GLY A 77 -11.37 0.22 9.58
CA GLY A 77 -11.98 1.15 10.51
C GLY A 77 -10.99 2.25 10.89
N LYS A 78 -11.11 3.43 10.26
CA LYS A 78 -10.27 4.60 10.55
C LYS A 78 -10.01 4.67 12.06
N ILE A 79 -8.81 4.26 12.47
CA ILE A 79 -8.42 4.40 13.87
C ILE A 79 -8.38 5.90 14.09
N SER A 80 -9.33 6.42 14.84
CA SER A 80 -9.30 7.84 15.16
C SER A 80 -7.98 8.13 15.89
N ARG A 81 -7.45 9.32 15.71
CA ARG A 81 -6.26 9.76 16.45
C ARG A 81 -6.40 9.50 17.95
N SER A 82 -7.60 9.70 18.51
CA SER A 82 -7.90 9.39 19.91
C SER A 82 -7.81 7.88 20.23
N GLN A 83 -8.13 7.00 19.27
CA GLN A 83 -7.93 5.54 19.43
C GLN A 83 -6.46 5.18 19.32
N ALA A 84 -5.71 5.76 18.37
CA ALA A 84 -4.28 5.61 18.28
C ALA A 84 -3.59 6.11 19.57
N GLU A 85 -3.98 7.26 20.08
CA GLU A 85 -3.47 7.82 21.33
C GLU A 85 -3.91 7.03 22.58
N SER A 86 -5.14 6.49 22.63
CA SER A 86 -5.65 5.65 23.74
C SER A 86 -5.09 4.24 23.72
N SER A 87 -4.70 3.73 22.56
CA SER A 87 -3.97 2.46 22.41
C SER A 87 -2.45 2.65 22.67
N ALA A 88 -2.06 3.82 23.15
CA ALA A 88 -0.69 4.27 23.36
C ALA A 88 0.28 3.31 24.08
N PRO A 89 -0.11 2.36 24.96
CA PRO A 89 0.83 1.38 25.49
C PRO A 89 1.49 0.53 24.41
N ASN A 90 0.81 0.25 23.29
CA ASN A 90 1.28 -0.65 22.24
C ASN A 90 1.86 0.07 21.03
N ILE A 91 1.46 1.33 20.77
CA ILE A 91 2.18 2.22 19.82
C ILE A 91 3.65 2.38 20.23
N ARG A 92 3.96 2.25 21.55
CA ARG A 92 5.33 2.27 22.07
C ARG A 92 6.17 1.06 21.67
N ALA A 93 5.60 0.04 21.07
CA ALA A 93 6.36 -1.12 20.61
C ALA A 93 7.33 -0.76 19.48
N PHE A 94 6.98 0.19 18.61
CA PHE A 94 7.87 0.72 17.60
C PHE A 94 8.50 2.06 18.02
N PRO A 95 9.81 2.27 17.83
CA PRO A 95 10.39 3.60 17.88
C PRO A 95 9.66 4.52 16.91
N HIS A 96 9.13 5.63 17.39
CA HIS A 96 8.44 6.63 16.59
C HIS A 96 8.70 8.03 17.13
N PHE A 97 8.48 9.03 16.31
CA PHE A 97 8.52 10.43 16.71
C PHE A 97 7.33 11.19 16.16
N SER A 98 6.89 12.19 16.88
CA SER A 98 5.79 13.06 16.47
C SER A 98 6.26 14.50 16.38
N SER A 99 5.69 15.23 15.41
CA SER A 99 5.94 16.65 15.21
C SER A 99 4.74 17.25 14.46
N SER A 100 4.89 18.45 13.92
CA SER A 100 3.88 19.10 13.08
C SER A 100 4.53 19.99 12.05
N PHE A 101 3.77 20.31 11.00
CA PHE A 101 4.08 21.34 10.02
C PHE A 101 2.87 22.26 9.84
N THR A 102 3.07 23.42 9.22
CA THR A 102 1.98 24.37 8.98
C THR A 102 1.96 24.80 7.52
N VAL A 103 0.80 24.66 6.90
CA VAL A 103 0.53 25.08 5.51
C VAL A 103 -0.70 25.96 5.51
N ASN A 104 -0.63 27.11 4.86
CA ASN A 104 -1.75 28.07 4.77
C ASN A 104 -2.39 28.43 6.13
N GLY A 105 -1.58 28.49 7.21
CA GLY A 105 -2.04 28.79 8.56
C GLY A 105 -2.69 27.62 9.30
N VAL A 106 -2.81 26.45 8.69
CA VAL A 106 -3.33 25.22 9.32
C VAL A 106 -2.16 24.35 9.77
N THR A 107 -2.19 23.91 11.02
CA THR A 107 -1.17 23.03 11.59
C THR A 107 -1.59 21.56 11.49
N TYR A 108 -0.73 20.76 10.90
CA TYR A 108 -0.88 19.32 10.65
C TYR A 108 0.10 18.55 11.52
N PRO A 109 -0.37 17.86 12.55
CA PRO A 109 0.48 16.98 13.34
C PRO A 109 0.71 15.66 12.60
N TYR A 110 1.91 15.07 12.77
CA TYR A 110 2.26 13.78 12.21
C TYR A 110 3.03 12.90 13.18
N THR A 111 2.98 11.59 12.97
CA THR A 111 3.78 10.58 13.67
C THR A 111 4.41 9.64 12.64
N MET A 112 5.73 9.53 12.66
CA MET A 112 6.51 8.68 11.76
C MET A 112 7.33 7.67 12.53
N LEU A 113 7.68 6.57 11.89
CA LEU A 113 8.55 5.55 12.47
C LEU A 113 10.00 6.05 12.57
N GLY A 114 10.70 5.55 13.57
CA GLY A 114 12.10 5.86 13.83
C GLY A 114 12.32 6.63 15.13
N ASN A 115 13.58 6.83 15.47
CA ASN A 115 13.95 7.77 16.54
C ASN A 115 13.81 9.22 16.05
N PRO A 116 13.67 10.21 16.93
CA PRO A 116 13.72 11.60 16.50
C PRO A 116 15.01 11.89 15.71
N PRO A 117 14.96 12.62 14.57
CA PRO A 117 16.14 12.84 13.72
C PRO A 117 17.35 13.45 14.45
N LYS A 118 17.11 14.36 15.41
CA LYS A 118 18.15 14.95 16.27
C LYS A 118 18.84 13.96 17.21
N SER A 119 18.32 12.74 17.36
CA SER A 119 18.92 11.75 18.27
C SER A 119 20.20 11.12 17.69
N GLY A 120 20.47 11.27 16.40
CA GLY A 120 21.56 10.60 15.68
C GLY A 120 21.49 9.08 15.70
N ARG A 121 20.39 8.47 16.16
CA ARG A 121 20.26 7.00 16.34
C ARG A 121 19.40 6.38 15.28
N ARG A 122 19.92 5.33 14.66
CA ARG A 122 19.13 4.44 13.80
C ARG A 122 18.04 3.73 14.60
N ALA A 123 16.91 3.48 13.96
CA ALA A 123 15.90 2.55 14.42
C ALA A 123 15.88 1.33 13.50
N THR A 124 15.76 0.13 14.09
CA THR A 124 15.67 -1.11 13.32
C THR A 124 14.37 -1.80 13.66
N PHE A 125 13.60 -2.13 12.63
CA PHE A 125 12.31 -2.77 12.75
C PHE A 125 12.37 -4.23 12.35
N ARG A 126 11.68 -5.07 13.12
CA ARG A 126 11.51 -6.49 12.80
C ARG A 126 10.27 -6.67 11.94
N SER A 127 10.39 -7.46 10.88
CA SER A 127 9.26 -7.85 10.05
C SER A 127 9.07 -9.36 10.02
N VAL A 128 7.84 -9.76 9.75
CA VAL A 128 7.44 -11.15 9.58
C VAL A 128 6.83 -11.29 8.19
N ILE A 129 7.56 -11.92 7.27
CA ILE A 129 7.03 -12.22 5.93
C ILE A 129 6.09 -13.41 6.04
N ILE A 130 4.89 -13.24 5.52
CA ILE A 130 3.81 -14.23 5.50
C ILE A 130 3.47 -14.55 4.06
N PRO A 131 4.05 -15.63 3.50
CA PRO A 131 3.78 -16.03 2.12
C PRO A 131 2.36 -16.61 2.01
N LEU A 132 1.55 -16.07 1.10
CA LEU A 132 0.20 -16.56 0.81
C LEU A 132 0.19 -17.27 -0.55
N ARG A 133 0.00 -18.59 -0.56
CA ARG A 133 -0.26 -19.35 -1.79
C ARG A 133 -1.73 -19.28 -2.09
N MET A 134 -2.10 -18.58 -3.16
CA MET A 134 -3.48 -18.36 -3.54
C MET A 134 -3.96 -19.45 -4.49
N ASN A 135 -4.88 -20.31 -4.02
CA ASN A 135 -5.46 -21.42 -4.78
C ASN A 135 -6.86 -21.03 -5.25
N PHE A 136 -6.98 -20.57 -6.49
CA PHE A 136 -8.26 -20.25 -7.12
C PHE A 136 -8.93 -21.54 -7.58
N LEU A 137 -10.09 -21.89 -7.03
CA LEU A 137 -10.76 -23.17 -7.23
C LEU A 137 -12.17 -22.98 -7.82
N GLY A 138 -12.49 -23.76 -8.84
CA GLY A 138 -13.84 -23.78 -9.43
C GLY A 138 -14.13 -22.57 -10.32
N PHE A 139 -13.14 -22.05 -11.04
CA PHE A 139 -13.30 -20.92 -11.98
C PHE A 139 -13.61 -21.43 -13.41
N GLY A 140 -13.94 -20.49 -14.29
CA GLY A 140 -14.34 -20.79 -15.66
C GLY A 140 -15.82 -21.12 -15.82
N PRO A 141 -16.31 -21.23 -17.07
CA PRO A 141 -17.74 -21.43 -17.37
C PRO A 141 -18.33 -22.70 -16.76
N ASN A 142 -17.51 -23.73 -16.59
CA ASN A 142 -17.93 -25.04 -16.08
C ASN A 142 -17.47 -25.27 -14.62
N GLY A 143 -16.77 -24.32 -14.01
CA GLY A 143 -16.21 -24.48 -12.67
C GLY A 143 -15.05 -25.49 -12.60
N ASP A 144 -14.36 -25.73 -13.71
CA ASP A 144 -13.32 -26.77 -13.86
C ASP A 144 -11.90 -26.21 -13.85
N ILE A 145 -11.75 -24.87 -13.78
CA ILE A 145 -10.46 -24.22 -13.80
C ILE A 145 -9.96 -23.99 -12.36
N ASN A 146 -8.80 -24.59 -12.08
CA ASN A 146 -8.10 -24.40 -10.81
C ASN A 146 -6.69 -23.84 -11.11
N VAL A 147 -6.32 -22.76 -10.41
CA VAL A 147 -5.02 -22.08 -10.61
C VAL A 147 -4.40 -21.80 -9.26
N THR A 148 -3.11 -22.07 -9.15
CA THR A 148 -2.32 -21.77 -7.95
C THR A 148 -1.28 -20.70 -8.25
N PHE A 149 -1.25 -19.67 -7.44
CA PHE A 149 -0.23 -18.63 -7.44
C PHE A 149 0.71 -18.83 -6.25
N ASP A 150 1.95 -19.27 -6.53
CA ASP A 150 2.94 -19.58 -5.52
C ASP A 150 3.80 -18.35 -5.20
N PRO A 151 3.91 -17.91 -3.93
CA PRO A 151 4.68 -16.73 -3.56
C PRO A 151 6.19 -16.98 -3.41
N ALA A 152 6.72 -18.16 -3.66
CA ALA A 152 8.10 -18.51 -3.34
C ALA A 152 9.12 -17.61 -4.05
N ALA A 153 8.91 -17.30 -5.33
CA ALA A 153 9.76 -16.37 -6.08
C ALA A 153 9.67 -14.95 -5.52
N ALA A 154 8.46 -14.51 -5.17
CA ALA A 154 8.19 -13.21 -4.56
C ALA A 154 8.96 -13.03 -3.25
N VAL A 155 8.87 -13.99 -2.34
CA VAL A 155 9.59 -13.96 -1.05
C VAL A 155 11.09 -13.91 -1.25
N THR A 156 11.63 -14.78 -2.13
CA THR A 156 13.06 -14.81 -2.43
C THR A 156 13.55 -13.46 -2.98
N ASN A 157 12.81 -12.88 -3.91
CA ASN A 157 13.13 -11.59 -4.51
C ASN A 157 13.08 -10.48 -3.46
N MET A 158 12.01 -10.43 -2.66
CA MET A 158 11.79 -9.41 -1.64
C MET A 158 12.91 -9.37 -0.59
N VAL A 159 13.30 -10.51 -0.01
CA VAL A 159 14.31 -10.54 1.07
C VAL A 159 15.72 -10.16 0.61
N HIS A 160 15.99 -10.24 -0.67
CA HIS A 160 17.26 -9.82 -1.26
C HIS A 160 17.23 -8.42 -1.88
N SER A 161 16.09 -7.74 -1.81
CA SER A 161 15.87 -6.42 -2.39
C SER A 161 16.49 -5.28 -1.57
N PRO A 162 16.57 -4.07 -2.15
CA PRO A 162 17.00 -2.87 -1.44
C PRO A 162 16.18 -2.48 -0.20
N MET A 163 15.04 -3.14 0.01
CA MET A 163 14.23 -2.94 1.21
C MET A 163 14.85 -3.58 2.46
N TYR A 164 15.62 -4.67 2.28
CA TYR A 164 16.28 -5.40 3.35
C TYR A 164 17.82 -5.41 3.25
N ARG A 165 18.37 -5.06 2.09
CA ARG A 165 19.80 -5.05 1.83
C ARG A 165 20.29 -3.66 1.45
N ASP A 166 21.54 -3.38 1.77
CA ASP A 166 22.16 -2.13 1.34
C ASP A 166 22.38 -2.14 -0.18
N ALA A 167 22.05 -1.02 -0.79
CA ALA A 167 22.27 -0.71 -2.19
C ALA A 167 22.79 0.72 -2.32
N SER A 168 23.33 1.05 -3.49
CA SER A 168 23.87 2.38 -3.78
C SER A 168 22.77 3.28 -4.33
N PHE A 169 22.58 4.43 -3.69
CA PHE A 169 21.64 5.48 -4.10
C PHE A 169 22.39 6.79 -4.32
N VAL A 170 21.68 7.80 -4.79
CA VAL A 170 22.23 9.13 -5.10
C VAL A 170 22.85 9.83 -3.88
N ASN A 171 22.46 9.45 -2.66
CA ASN A 171 22.93 10.01 -1.38
C ASN A 171 23.74 9.01 -0.54
N GLY A 172 24.23 7.92 -1.13
CA GLY A 172 25.10 6.96 -0.47
C GLY A 172 24.55 5.53 -0.44
N ASP A 173 25.17 4.69 0.37
CA ASP A 173 24.83 3.28 0.49
C ASP A 173 23.96 3.03 1.73
N GLY A 174 22.91 2.21 1.56
CA GLY A 174 22.00 1.82 2.63
C GLY A 174 20.76 1.10 2.11
N GLN A 175 19.83 0.80 3.01
CA GLN A 175 18.51 0.32 2.61
C GLN A 175 17.69 1.48 2.05
N PHE A 176 16.79 1.21 1.11
CA PHE A 176 15.97 2.24 0.47
C PHE A 176 15.27 3.14 1.48
N GLY A 177 14.58 2.56 2.47
CA GLY A 177 13.85 3.32 3.49
C GLY A 177 14.76 4.22 4.34
N GLU A 178 15.95 3.71 4.72
CA GLU A 178 16.96 4.50 5.44
C GLU A 178 17.39 5.70 4.61
N MET A 179 17.74 5.46 3.34
CA MET A 179 18.29 6.51 2.48
C MET A 179 17.26 7.58 2.13
N MET A 180 16.01 7.16 1.87
CA MET A 180 14.91 8.12 1.64
C MET A 180 14.62 8.98 2.87
N GLN A 181 14.51 8.36 4.05
CA GLN A 181 14.24 9.14 5.27
C GLN A 181 15.41 10.07 5.64
N ARG A 182 16.64 9.65 5.43
CA ARG A 182 17.82 10.51 5.62
C ARG A 182 17.77 11.72 4.69
N ALA A 183 17.40 11.51 3.42
CA ALA A 183 17.20 12.62 2.49
C ALA A 183 16.11 13.58 2.99
N ALA A 184 14.94 13.07 3.41
CA ALA A 184 13.83 13.87 3.89
C ALA A 184 14.15 14.67 5.15
N PHE A 185 14.89 14.11 6.09
CA PHE A 185 15.20 14.75 7.37
C PHE A 185 16.63 15.31 7.45
N TRP A 186 17.27 15.52 6.31
CA TRP A 186 18.67 15.96 6.21
C TRP A 186 19.04 17.14 7.12
N ASN A 187 18.24 18.21 7.12
CA ASN A 187 18.49 19.40 7.92
C ASN A 187 18.09 19.26 9.40
N LYS A 188 17.50 18.12 9.78
CA LYS A 188 17.07 17.82 11.16
C LYS A 188 17.98 16.80 11.85
N MET A 189 18.91 16.19 11.11
CA MET A 189 19.87 15.24 11.67
C MET A 189 21.08 15.96 12.24
N ASP A 190 21.77 15.30 13.20
CA ASP A 190 23.07 15.71 13.67
C ASP A 190 24.15 15.60 12.57
N GLU A 191 25.35 16.18 12.82
CA GLU A 191 26.44 16.21 11.85
C GLU A 191 26.87 14.82 11.39
N ASP A 192 26.85 13.81 12.27
CA ASP A 192 27.24 12.42 11.98
C ASP A 192 26.28 11.73 10.99
N ARG A 193 25.05 12.24 10.86
CA ARG A 193 24.03 11.75 9.90
C ARG A 193 23.81 10.25 9.89
N GLU A 194 23.99 9.58 11.02
CA GLU A 194 23.76 8.15 11.17
C GLU A 194 22.31 7.74 11.43
N TRP A 195 21.42 8.73 11.53
CA TRP A 195 20.00 8.49 11.73
C TRP A 195 19.37 7.79 10.52
N GLY A 196 18.31 7.04 10.76
CA GLY A 196 17.51 6.40 9.72
C GLY A 196 16.68 5.26 10.27
N VAL A 197 15.84 4.71 9.41
CA VAL A 197 14.99 3.54 9.67
C VAL A 197 15.44 2.38 8.80
N ARG A 198 15.74 1.25 9.44
CA ARG A 198 16.16 0.01 8.75
C ARG A 198 15.22 -1.13 9.06
N MET A 199 15.08 -2.03 8.12
CA MET A 199 14.44 -3.32 8.32
C MET A 199 15.52 -4.35 8.70
N ALA A 200 15.31 -5.06 9.81
CA ALA A 200 16.13 -6.23 10.15
C ALA A 200 15.86 -7.35 9.12
N PRO A 201 16.79 -8.32 8.98
CA PRO A 201 16.49 -9.54 8.22
C PRO A 201 15.15 -10.12 8.71
N PRO A 202 14.20 -10.39 7.80
CA PRO A 202 12.84 -10.76 8.21
C PRO A 202 12.79 -12.20 8.74
N ARG A 203 11.87 -12.44 9.66
CA ARG A 203 11.41 -13.79 9.97
C ARG A 203 10.40 -14.21 8.90
N ILE A 204 10.62 -15.35 8.26
CA ILE A 204 9.72 -15.85 7.21
C ILE A 204 8.90 -17.00 7.82
N LEU A 205 7.58 -16.88 7.74
CA LEU A 205 6.68 -17.97 8.13
C LEU A 205 6.61 -19.04 7.01
N ARG A 206 6.10 -20.20 7.39
CA ARG A 206 5.69 -21.19 6.39
C ARG A 206 4.65 -20.59 5.45
N THR A 207 4.67 -21.01 4.20
CA THR A 207 3.63 -20.63 3.23
C THR A 207 2.25 -21.08 3.74
N ILE A 208 1.29 -20.17 3.69
CA ILE A 208 -0.10 -20.43 4.05
C ILE A 208 -0.89 -20.62 2.76
N ASP A 209 -1.55 -21.79 2.64
CA ASP A 209 -2.44 -22.07 1.53
C ASP A 209 -3.79 -21.37 1.77
N VAL A 210 -4.22 -20.57 0.79
CA VAL A 210 -5.47 -19.80 0.81
C VAL A 210 -6.35 -20.29 -0.33
N GLU A 211 -7.47 -20.90 0.00
CA GLU A 211 -8.48 -21.28 -1.00
C GLU A 211 -9.31 -20.05 -1.38
N VAL A 212 -9.36 -19.76 -2.66
CA VAL A 212 -10.12 -18.65 -3.24
C VAL A 212 -11.24 -19.24 -4.11
N PHE A 213 -12.46 -19.00 -3.70
CA PHE A 213 -13.65 -19.33 -4.46
C PHE A 213 -14.24 -18.08 -5.12
N THR A 214 -15.21 -18.24 -5.99
CA THR A 214 -15.84 -17.12 -6.72
C THR A 214 -16.40 -16.01 -5.82
N ASP A 215 -16.80 -16.35 -4.59
CA ASP A 215 -17.33 -15.38 -3.63
C ASP A 215 -16.22 -14.54 -2.94
N ASN A 216 -14.97 -15.01 -3.00
CA ASN A 216 -13.80 -14.35 -2.41
C ASN A 216 -12.93 -13.65 -3.48
N ALA A 217 -13.24 -13.85 -4.75
CA ALA A 217 -12.55 -13.22 -5.86
C ALA A 217 -13.30 -11.98 -6.36
N ASP A 218 -12.59 -11.09 -7.06
CA ASP A 218 -13.22 -9.94 -7.69
C ASP A 218 -14.30 -10.40 -8.69
N PRO A 219 -15.55 -9.89 -8.58
CA PRO A 219 -16.65 -10.38 -9.40
C PRO A 219 -16.53 -10.04 -10.90
N ASN A 220 -15.74 -9.00 -11.24
CA ASN A 220 -15.60 -8.52 -12.62
C ASN A 220 -14.36 -9.09 -13.30
N SER A 221 -13.30 -9.37 -12.54
CA SER A 221 -11.99 -9.77 -13.06
C SER A 221 -11.25 -10.70 -12.08
N PRO A 222 -11.83 -11.87 -11.74
CA PRO A 222 -11.24 -12.77 -10.75
C PRO A 222 -9.91 -13.38 -11.20
N LEU A 223 -9.81 -13.68 -12.50
CA LEU A 223 -8.61 -14.16 -13.17
C LEU A 223 -8.40 -13.36 -14.45
N VAL A 224 -7.26 -12.71 -14.57
CA VAL A 224 -6.86 -11.93 -15.75
C VAL A 224 -5.83 -12.72 -16.53
N GLN A 225 -6.08 -12.99 -17.80
CA GLN A 225 -5.20 -13.76 -18.67
C GLN A 225 -4.44 -12.86 -19.62
N ILE A 226 -3.11 -13.01 -19.63
CA ILE A 226 -2.18 -12.38 -20.57
C ILE A 226 -1.37 -13.43 -21.28
N GLY A 227 -1.57 -13.55 -22.59
CA GLY A 227 -0.94 -14.64 -23.33
C GLY A 227 -1.31 -15.99 -22.71
N ASN A 228 -0.33 -16.70 -22.16
CA ASN A 228 -0.51 -17.95 -21.45
C ASN A 228 -0.50 -17.80 -19.92
N ASP A 229 -0.24 -16.61 -19.41
CA ASP A 229 -0.09 -16.37 -17.99
C ASP A 229 -1.37 -15.79 -17.38
N LEU A 230 -1.50 -15.94 -16.07
CA LEU A 230 -2.65 -15.49 -15.30
C LEU A 230 -2.21 -14.59 -14.14
N ILE A 231 -3.07 -13.64 -13.81
CA ILE A 231 -3.01 -12.86 -12.58
C ILE A 231 -4.33 -13.08 -11.84
N GLY A 232 -4.23 -13.45 -10.57
CA GLY A 232 -5.38 -13.60 -9.68
C GLY A 232 -5.84 -12.26 -9.11
N ASN A 233 -7.13 -12.12 -8.82
CA ASN A 233 -7.66 -10.91 -8.16
C ASN A 233 -8.72 -11.29 -7.14
N VAL A 234 -8.42 -11.09 -5.87
CA VAL A 234 -9.30 -11.38 -4.75
C VAL A 234 -9.98 -10.11 -4.24
N LEU A 235 -11.06 -10.28 -3.49
CA LEU A 235 -11.67 -9.17 -2.76
C LEU A 235 -10.73 -8.68 -1.67
N ILE A 236 -10.54 -7.37 -1.59
CA ILE A 236 -9.68 -6.75 -0.60
C ILE A 236 -10.19 -7.01 0.83
N ASP A 237 -11.53 -7.01 1.05
CA ASP A 237 -12.12 -7.29 2.36
C ASP A 237 -11.88 -8.73 2.82
N PHE A 238 -11.87 -9.68 1.89
CA PHE A 238 -11.51 -11.06 2.18
C PHE A 238 -10.05 -11.17 2.63
N LEU A 239 -9.14 -10.57 1.87
CA LEU A 239 -7.71 -10.63 2.18
C LEU A 239 -7.39 -9.92 3.49
N ASP A 240 -7.98 -8.77 3.73
CA ASP A 240 -7.77 -8.00 4.96
C ASP A 240 -8.26 -8.75 6.20
N SER A 241 -9.44 -9.35 6.13
CA SER A 241 -9.98 -10.19 7.21
C SER A 241 -9.09 -11.42 7.48
N LEU A 242 -8.58 -12.02 6.41
CA LEU A 242 -7.64 -13.14 6.51
C LEU A 242 -6.32 -12.71 7.15
N ALA A 243 -5.77 -11.56 6.75
CA ALA A 243 -4.54 -11.02 7.31
C ALA A 243 -4.66 -10.82 8.82
N GLN A 244 -5.75 -10.19 9.28
CA GLN A 244 -6.01 -9.99 10.70
C GLN A 244 -6.16 -11.32 11.47
N ALA A 245 -6.84 -12.31 10.90
CA ALA A 245 -6.98 -13.64 11.49
C ALA A 245 -5.62 -14.36 11.61
N ILE A 246 -4.75 -14.24 10.61
CA ILE A 246 -3.40 -14.81 10.63
C ILE A 246 -2.53 -14.14 11.69
N ILE A 247 -2.57 -12.81 11.81
CA ILE A 247 -1.83 -12.08 12.86
C ILE A 247 -2.15 -12.64 14.25
N GLN A 248 -3.42 -12.85 14.55
CA GLN A 248 -3.87 -13.42 15.81
C GLN A 248 -3.44 -14.89 15.98
N ALA A 249 -3.65 -15.70 14.95
CA ALA A 249 -3.37 -17.14 15.00
C ALA A 249 -1.88 -17.46 15.14
N GLU A 250 -1.01 -16.69 14.52
CA GLU A 250 0.45 -16.85 14.57
C GLU A 250 1.08 -16.09 15.75
N GLY A 251 0.28 -15.34 16.53
CA GLY A 251 0.73 -14.61 17.71
C GLY A 251 1.81 -13.57 17.41
N ILE A 252 1.67 -12.86 16.28
CA ILE A 252 2.64 -11.85 15.84
C ILE A 252 2.61 -10.69 16.83
N GLN A 253 3.79 -10.28 17.28
CA GLN A 253 3.91 -9.26 18.32
C GLN A 253 3.72 -7.86 17.74
N ALA A 254 3.23 -6.93 18.56
CA ALA A 254 2.97 -5.55 18.14
C ALA A 254 4.24 -4.77 17.73
N ASP A 255 5.43 -5.24 18.09
CA ASP A 255 6.73 -4.70 17.68
C ASP A 255 7.35 -5.41 16.45
N GLU A 256 6.56 -6.22 15.77
CA GLU A 256 6.89 -6.82 14.47
C GLU A 256 5.88 -6.32 13.43
N VAL A 257 6.35 -6.00 12.21
CA VAL A 257 5.43 -5.68 11.11
C VAL A 257 5.17 -6.93 10.26
N PRO A 258 3.93 -7.45 10.24
CA PRO A 258 3.52 -8.50 9.31
C PRO A 258 3.51 -7.97 7.89
N VAL A 259 4.14 -8.69 6.96
CA VAL A 259 4.16 -8.40 5.53
C VAL A 259 3.57 -9.60 4.79
N PHE A 260 2.34 -9.46 4.33
CA PHE A 260 1.64 -10.47 3.55
C PHE A 260 2.04 -10.36 2.09
N VAL A 261 2.47 -11.47 1.50
CA VAL A 261 3.04 -11.50 0.16
C VAL A 261 2.31 -12.51 -0.72
N THR A 262 1.84 -12.05 -1.87
CA THR A 262 1.33 -12.89 -2.96
C THR A 262 2.26 -12.81 -4.17
N GLY A 263 2.28 -13.85 -5.01
CA GLY A 263 2.95 -13.84 -6.31
C GLY A 263 1.93 -13.86 -7.43
N ASN A 264 1.96 -12.91 -8.35
CA ASN A 264 1.02 -12.77 -9.47
C ASN A 264 -0.47 -12.85 -9.06
N ALA A 265 -0.79 -12.35 -7.87
CA ALA A 265 -2.14 -12.20 -7.39
C ALA A 265 -2.28 -10.87 -6.65
N ILE A 266 -3.35 -10.13 -6.95
CA ILE A 266 -3.67 -8.83 -6.35
C ILE A 266 -4.97 -8.93 -5.53
N ALA A 267 -5.28 -7.90 -4.76
CA ALA A 267 -6.48 -7.84 -3.92
C ALA A 267 -7.31 -6.59 -4.24
N GLN A 268 -7.82 -6.47 -5.47
CA GLN A 268 -8.46 -5.24 -5.95
C GLN A 268 -7.59 -3.99 -5.72
N ALA A 269 -6.37 -4.21 -5.30
CA ALA A 269 -5.28 -3.27 -5.10
C ALA A 269 -3.96 -4.02 -5.29
N LEU A 270 -2.92 -3.31 -5.68
CA LEU A 270 -1.57 -3.86 -5.77
C LEU A 270 -1.01 -4.12 -4.38
N GLY A 271 -1.21 -3.19 -3.46
CA GLY A 271 -0.83 -3.28 -2.08
C GLY A 271 -1.67 -2.37 -1.20
N TYR A 272 -1.47 -2.47 0.10
CA TYR A 272 -1.93 -1.52 1.10
C TYR A 272 -1.12 -1.71 2.40
N HIS A 273 -0.94 -0.64 3.16
CA HIS A 273 -0.58 -0.73 4.56
C HIS A 273 -1.81 -0.42 5.42
N ALA A 274 -1.84 -0.97 6.62
CA ALA A 274 -3.00 -0.87 7.49
C ALA A 274 -2.63 -0.92 8.97
N ALA A 275 -3.57 -0.51 9.81
CA ALA A 275 -3.51 -0.66 11.26
C ALA A 275 -4.85 -1.16 11.78
N ALA A 276 -4.82 -2.17 12.66
CA ALA A 276 -6.01 -2.74 13.28
C ALA A 276 -5.82 -2.92 14.78
N THR A 277 -6.92 -2.88 15.52
CA THR A 277 -6.95 -3.15 16.96
C THR A 277 -7.35 -4.59 17.22
N PHE A 278 -6.64 -5.24 18.13
CA PHE A 278 -6.91 -6.61 18.56
C PHE A 278 -7.20 -6.66 20.06
N ASN A 279 -8.20 -7.44 20.42
CA ASN A 279 -8.48 -7.75 21.82
C ASN A 279 -7.59 -8.92 22.26
N ASN A 280 -6.74 -8.68 23.23
CA ASN A 280 -5.87 -9.70 23.82
C ASN A 280 -6.63 -10.57 24.83
N PRO A 281 -6.13 -11.79 25.14
CA PRO A 281 -6.75 -12.68 26.11
C PRO A 281 -6.87 -12.09 27.54
N ASP A 282 -6.05 -11.10 27.87
CA ASP A 282 -6.06 -10.38 29.17
C ASP A 282 -7.03 -9.18 29.17
N ASN A 283 -7.89 -9.05 28.16
CA ASN A 283 -8.79 -7.92 27.90
C ASN A 283 -8.08 -6.58 27.59
N SER A 284 -6.79 -6.57 27.38
CA SER A 284 -6.11 -5.40 26.82
C SER A 284 -6.35 -5.30 25.31
N VAL A 285 -6.19 -4.10 24.76
CA VAL A 285 -6.29 -3.85 23.33
C VAL A 285 -4.89 -3.56 22.81
N SER A 286 -4.47 -4.26 21.74
CA SER A 286 -3.25 -3.96 21.01
C SER A 286 -3.56 -3.33 19.67
N LEU A 287 -2.71 -2.41 19.25
CA LEU A 287 -2.69 -1.85 17.90
C LEU A 287 -1.57 -2.53 17.11
N GLN A 288 -1.91 -3.14 15.99
CA GLN A 288 -0.98 -3.81 15.10
C GLN A 288 -1.03 -3.16 13.74
N THR A 289 0.12 -2.77 13.21
CA THR A 289 0.27 -2.34 11.82
C THR A 289 0.72 -3.52 10.96
N TYR A 290 0.34 -3.53 9.69
CA TYR A 290 0.71 -4.59 8.75
C TYR A 290 0.71 -4.07 7.30
N ILE A 291 1.37 -4.82 6.43
CA ILE A 291 1.50 -4.52 5.01
C ILE A 291 1.01 -5.71 4.20
N TYR A 292 0.24 -5.47 3.16
CA TYR A 292 0.00 -6.40 2.07
C TYR A 292 0.72 -5.91 0.81
N THR A 293 1.35 -6.82 0.08
CA THR A 293 2.01 -6.53 -1.19
C THR A 293 1.83 -7.67 -2.18
N SER A 294 1.50 -7.33 -3.42
CA SER A 294 1.59 -8.23 -4.55
C SER A 294 2.97 -8.09 -5.20
N TRP A 295 3.63 -9.22 -5.45
CA TRP A 295 4.77 -9.28 -6.33
C TRP A 295 4.29 -9.69 -7.72
N LEU A 296 4.54 -8.86 -8.71
CA LEU A 296 4.19 -9.15 -10.10
C LEU A 296 5.45 -9.43 -10.91
N ASP A 297 5.40 -10.52 -11.70
CA ASP A 297 6.53 -10.93 -12.53
C ASP A 297 6.89 -9.83 -13.54
N PRO A 298 8.16 -9.36 -13.56
CA PRO A 298 8.62 -8.34 -14.51
C PRO A 298 8.41 -8.73 -15.98
N ALA A 299 8.27 -10.01 -16.30
CA ALA A 299 7.95 -10.44 -17.65
C ALA A 299 6.49 -10.14 -18.07
N LEU A 300 5.59 -9.96 -17.10
CA LEU A 300 4.16 -9.76 -17.34
C LEU A 300 3.75 -8.29 -17.33
N VAL A 301 4.42 -7.47 -16.52
CA VAL A 301 3.98 -6.10 -16.22
C VAL A 301 5.04 -5.06 -16.53
N PRO A 302 4.67 -3.77 -16.69
CA PRO A 302 5.64 -2.67 -16.79
C PRO A 302 6.51 -2.54 -15.55
N SER A 303 7.71 -2.00 -15.70
CA SER A 303 8.72 -1.87 -14.64
C SER A 303 8.21 -1.21 -13.36
N ILE A 304 7.34 -0.20 -13.49
CA ILE A 304 6.78 0.52 -12.34
C ILE A 304 5.85 -0.33 -11.46
N LEU A 305 5.38 -1.47 -11.96
CA LEU A 305 4.52 -2.43 -11.24
C LEU A 305 5.26 -3.74 -10.92
N ALA A 306 6.50 -3.85 -11.37
CA ALA A 306 7.23 -5.11 -11.36
C ALA A 306 7.90 -5.39 -10.00
N ASP A 307 8.08 -6.66 -9.73
CA ASP A 307 8.79 -7.23 -8.58
C ASP A 307 8.49 -6.52 -7.23
N VAL A 308 9.44 -5.80 -6.66
CA VAL A 308 9.31 -5.18 -5.33
C VAL A 308 8.74 -3.76 -5.33
N SER A 309 8.28 -3.24 -6.48
CA SER A 309 7.78 -1.88 -6.56
C SER A 309 6.59 -1.63 -5.63
N THR A 310 5.67 -2.58 -5.54
CA THR A 310 4.54 -2.52 -4.61
C THR A 310 5.00 -2.55 -3.15
N PHE A 311 5.96 -3.42 -2.82
CA PHE A 311 6.50 -3.47 -1.46
C PHE A 311 7.26 -2.21 -1.08
N ASN A 312 8.02 -1.64 -2.02
CA ASN A 312 8.70 -0.37 -1.85
C ASN A 312 7.71 0.76 -1.52
N HIS A 313 6.60 0.85 -2.25
CA HIS A 313 5.52 1.80 -2.03
C HIS A 313 4.94 1.68 -0.60
N GLU A 314 4.34 0.55 -0.29
CA GLU A 314 3.62 0.32 0.96
C GLU A 314 4.51 0.40 2.21
N ASN A 315 5.75 -0.09 2.10
CA ASN A 315 6.68 -0.05 3.21
C ASN A 315 7.12 1.38 3.56
N LEU A 316 7.27 2.25 2.57
CA LEU A 316 7.63 3.65 2.82
C LEU A 316 6.44 4.47 3.30
N GLU A 317 5.25 4.19 2.82
CA GLU A 317 4.03 4.79 3.36
C GLU A 317 3.82 4.38 4.81
N TRP A 318 3.95 3.08 5.14
CA TRP A 318 3.95 2.62 6.51
C TRP A 318 5.00 3.32 7.40
N MET A 319 6.20 3.60 6.89
CA MET A 319 7.22 4.34 7.65
C MET A 319 6.82 5.80 7.90
N ASN A 320 6.08 6.42 7.00
CA ASN A 320 5.70 7.83 7.04
C ASN A 320 4.30 8.06 7.64
N ASP A 321 3.39 7.11 7.50
CA ASP A 321 2.04 7.15 8.13
C ASP A 321 1.62 5.78 8.70
N PRO A 322 2.30 5.27 9.73
CA PRO A 322 2.10 3.91 10.22
C PRO A 322 0.70 3.63 10.74
N PHE A 323 -0.07 4.67 11.05
CA PHE A 323 -1.39 4.55 11.70
C PHE A 323 -2.51 5.11 10.84
N LEU A 324 -2.25 5.57 9.61
CA LEU A 324 -3.22 6.25 8.74
C LEU A 324 -3.88 7.45 9.41
N THR A 325 -3.08 8.24 10.11
CA THR A 325 -3.52 9.40 10.91
C THR A 325 -2.80 10.70 10.55
N ASN A 326 -1.79 10.66 9.70
CA ASN A 326 -1.03 11.81 9.28
C ASN A 326 -1.75 12.54 8.15
N ILE A 327 -2.57 13.52 8.54
CA ILE A 327 -3.36 14.31 7.58
C ILE A 327 -2.48 15.38 6.95
N VAL A 328 -2.63 15.57 5.64
CA VAL A 328 -2.01 16.61 4.82
C VAL A 328 -3.10 17.32 3.98
N PRO A 329 -2.84 18.51 3.42
CA PRO A 329 -3.77 19.08 2.44
C PRO A 329 -3.96 18.17 1.23
N VAL A 330 -5.16 18.12 0.66
CA VAL A 330 -5.42 17.39 -0.59
C VAL A 330 -4.57 18.00 -1.70
N TRP A 331 -3.84 17.15 -2.42
CA TRP A 331 -2.92 17.57 -3.48
C TRP A 331 -3.45 17.25 -4.88
N MET A 332 -2.85 17.89 -5.90
CA MET A 332 -3.01 17.50 -7.30
C MET A 332 -1.93 16.51 -7.70
N TYR A 333 -2.28 15.53 -8.54
CA TYR A 333 -1.29 14.61 -9.11
C TYR A 333 -0.26 15.37 -9.96
N PRO A 334 1.06 15.17 -9.74
CA PRO A 334 2.09 15.82 -10.54
C PRO A 334 2.26 15.11 -11.92
N PRO A 335 2.78 15.81 -12.94
CA PRO A 335 3.02 17.26 -12.94
C PRO A 335 1.71 18.03 -13.12
N VAL A 336 1.52 19.09 -12.34
CA VAL A 336 0.27 19.87 -12.35
C VAL A 336 0.03 20.65 -13.67
N THR A 337 1.04 20.77 -14.49
CA THR A 337 0.96 21.35 -15.85
C THR A 337 0.35 20.38 -16.86
N ASP A 338 0.23 19.11 -16.52
CA ASP A 338 -0.42 18.12 -17.39
C ASP A 338 -1.95 18.29 -17.33
N PRO A 339 -2.63 18.36 -18.47
CA PRO A 339 -4.10 18.49 -18.50
C PRO A 339 -4.84 17.28 -17.91
N ARG A 340 -4.17 16.14 -17.74
CA ARG A 340 -4.71 14.96 -17.05
C ARG A 340 -4.67 15.10 -15.52
N SER A 341 -3.85 16.03 -14.99
CA SER A 341 -3.69 16.19 -13.53
C SER A 341 -5.03 16.56 -12.89
N VAL A 342 -5.36 15.84 -11.83
CA VAL A 342 -6.59 16.02 -11.06
C VAL A 342 -6.27 16.02 -9.55
N CYS A 343 -7.22 16.45 -8.75
CA CYS A 343 -7.13 16.31 -7.30
C CYS A 343 -7.09 14.83 -6.90
N SER A 344 -6.20 14.47 -5.98
CA SER A 344 -6.06 13.10 -5.49
C SER A 344 -7.32 12.58 -4.78
N GLY A 345 -8.09 13.47 -4.15
CA GLY A 345 -9.16 13.09 -3.23
C GLY A 345 -8.64 12.47 -1.93
N ASN A 346 -7.32 12.28 -1.80
CA ASN A 346 -6.64 11.75 -0.64
C ASN A 346 -6.02 12.90 0.18
N ASN A 347 -6.09 12.81 1.50
CA ASN A 347 -5.52 13.78 2.43
C ASN A 347 -4.64 13.12 3.50
N PHE A 348 -4.14 11.90 3.26
CA PHE A 348 -3.13 11.23 4.08
C PHE A 348 -1.73 11.48 3.53
N LEU A 349 -0.72 11.29 4.39
CA LEU A 349 0.68 11.43 4.04
C LEU A 349 1.19 10.14 3.38
N GLU A 350 0.71 9.90 2.17
CA GLU A 350 1.02 8.72 1.35
C GLU A 350 2.13 9.07 0.37
N VAL A 351 3.38 8.76 0.73
CA VAL A 351 4.57 9.19 -0.03
C VAL A 351 4.71 8.52 -1.40
N GLY A 352 4.07 7.39 -1.62
CA GLY A 352 4.06 6.66 -2.89
C GLY A 352 2.99 7.15 -3.86
N ASP A 353 1.84 7.53 -3.34
CA ASP A 353 0.65 7.88 -4.11
C ASP A 353 0.85 8.97 -5.18
N PRO A 354 1.58 10.08 -4.91
CA PRO A 354 1.72 11.12 -5.93
C PRO A 354 2.34 10.65 -7.24
N GLN A 355 3.21 9.65 -7.20
CA GLN A 355 3.87 9.07 -8.38
C GLN A 355 3.42 7.63 -8.67
N GLY A 356 2.69 7.00 -7.75
CA GLY A 356 2.22 5.60 -7.85
C GLY A 356 0.76 5.44 -8.26
N ASN A 357 -0.02 6.53 -8.19
CA ASN A 357 -1.44 6.52 -8.49
C ASN A 357 -1.83 7.64 -9.49
N GLY A 358 -3.09 7.70 -9.82
CA GLY A 358 -3.66 8.78 -10.61
C GLY A 358 -3.36 8.75 -12.11
N PRO A 359 -3.77 9.78 -12.81
CA PRO A 359 -3.76 9.79 -14.29
C PRO A 359 -2.35 9.99 -14.89
N THR A 360 -1.39 10.44 -14.11
CA THR A 360 -0.01 10.72 -14.52
C THR A 360 0.99 9.63 -14.11
N PHE A 361 0.50 8.55 -13.54
CA PHE A 361 1.29 7.40 -13.07
C PHE A 361 2.36 6.90 -14.07
N ASP A 362 2.02 6.81 -15.37
CA ASP A 362 2.93 6.32 -16.41
C ASP A 362 4.10 7.26 -16.72
N ASP A 363 4.06 8.49 -16.22
CA ASP A 363 5.10 9.49 -16.47
C ASP A 363 6.29 9.31 -15.49
N PHE A 364 6.15 8.43 -14.48
CA PHE A 364 7.14 8.18 -13.46
C PHE A 364 7.69 6.74 -13.54
N PRO A 365 8.63 6.43 -14.42
CA PRO A 365 9.19 5.09 -14.56
C PRO A 365 9.89 4.64 -13.28
N ALA A 366 9.89 3.34 -13.01
CA ALA A 366 10.65 2.78 -11.90
C ALA A 366 12.15 3.04 -12.07
N VAL A 367 12.83 3.25 -10.95
CA VAL A 367 14.29 3.26 -10.89
C VAL A 367 14.78 1.83 -10.68
N VAL A 368 15.70 1.39 -11.52
CA VAL A 368 16.29 0.04 -11.43
C VAL A 368 17.55 0.08 -10.57
N VAL A 369 17.52 -0.64 -9.46
CA VAL A 369 18.65 -0.76 -8.54
C VAL A 369 19.14 -2.21 -8.53
N PRO A 370 20.37 -2.49 -9.00
CA PRO A 370 20.91 -3.83 -9.01
C PRO A 370 21.53 -4.21 -7.65
N ILE A 371 21.25 -5.42 -7.17
CA ILE A 371 21.98 -6.07 -6.08
C ILE A 371 22.44 -7.44 -6.56
N ASP A 372 23.73 -7.73 -6.46
CA ASP A 372 24.33 -9.00 -6.89
C ASP A 372 23.98 -9.39 -8.35
N GLY A 373 23.79 -8.39 -9.22
CA GLY A 373 23.43 -8.58 -10.62
C GLY A 373 21.94 -8.81 -10.88
N VAL A 374 21.09 -8.83 -9.85
CA VAL A 374 19.63 -8.90 -9.96
C VAL A 374 19.08 -7.47 -10.01
N PRO A 375 18.34 -7.08 -11.07
CA PRO A 375 17.68 -5.78 -11.11
C PRO A 375 16.42 -5.79 -10.22
N TYR A 376 16.26 -4.74 -9.41
CA TYR A 376 15.08 -4.48 -8.61
C TYR A 376 14.42 -3.18 -9.09
N HIS A 377 13.12 -3.22 -9.32
CA HIS A 377 12.35 -2.06 -9.73
C HIS A 377 11.77 -1.37 -8.50
N LEU A 378 12.16 -0.12 -8.31
CA LEU A 378 11.72 0.70 -7.20
C LEU A 378 10.87 1.85 -7.73
N GLN A 379 9.71 2.04 -7.17
CA GLN A 379 8.90 3.20 -7.46
C GLN A 379 9.59 4.46 -6.93
N GLN A 380 9.45 5.55 -7.64
CA GLN A 380 9.82 6.86 -7.17
C GLN A 380 8.79 7.36 -6.17
N LEU A 381 9.26 7.99 -5.09
CA LEU A 381 8.42 8.45 -4.00
C LEU A 381 8.69 9.92 -3.73
N VAL A 382 7.67 10.65 -3.28
CA VAL A 382 7.89 12.03 -2.86
C VAL A 382 8.42 12.09 -1.43
N LEU A 383 9.29 13.05 -1.16
CA LEU A 383 9.79 13.33 0.18
C LEU A 383 8.74 14.11 1.00
N PHE A 384 8.86 14.09 2.31
CA PHE A 384 7.98 14.81 3.23
C PHE A 384 7.82 16.28 2.87
N GLN A 385 8.89 16.94 2.41
CA GLN A 385 8.91 18.34 2.02
C GLN A 385 7.99 18.66 0.84
N TRP A 386 7.68 17.67 0.02
CA TRP A 386 6.70 17.83 -1.05
C TRP A 386 5.32 18.17 -0.48
N PHE A 387 4.91 17.48 0.60
CA PHE A 387 3.62 17.70 1.27
C PHE A 387 3.57 18.94 2.15
N THR A 388 4.72 19.49 2.55
CA THR A 388 4.78 20.62 3.51
C THR A 388 4.95 21.96 2.84
N ASP A 389 4.95 22.03 1.51
CA ASP A 389 5.11 23.24 0.68
C ASP A 389 6.39 24.02 1.02
N GLU A 390 7.45 23.31 1.38
CA GLU A 390 8.71 23.95 1.71
C GLU A 390 9.43 24.44 0.46
N VAL A 391 9.68 25.74 0.36
CA VAL A 391 10.42 26.36 -0.75
C VAL A 391 11.49 27.30 -0.18
N PRO A 392 12.81 27.01 -0.39
CA PRO A 392 13.33 25.75 -0.94
C PRO A 392 13.08 24.57 0.00
N SER A 393 13.06 23.35 -0.56
CA SER A 393 12.96 22.12 0.23
C SER A 393 14.10 22.04 1.26
N SER A 394 13.78 21.67 2.49
CA SER A 394 14.77 21.41 3.55
C SER A 394 15.37 20.00 3.49
N ALA A 395 14.92 19.17 2.56
CA ALA A 395 15.52 17.88 2.29
C ALA A 395 16.94 18.02 1.71
N GLU A 396 17.65 16.91 1.61
CA GLU A 396 19.00 16.86 1.06
C GLU A 396 19.05 17.52 -0.33
N ASN A 397 20.00 18.44 -0.51
CA ASN A 397 20.19 19.22 -1.75
C ASN A 397 18.91 19.89 -2.33
N GLY A 398 17.88 20.09 -1.51
CA GLY A 398 16.63 20.71 -1.95
C GLY A 398 15.68 19.76 -2.68
N TRP A 399 15.83 18.45 -2.52
CA TRP A 399 15.03 17.43 -3.23
C TRP A 399 13.57 17.39 -2.78
N TYR A 400 12.71 16.93 -3.69
CA TYR A 400 11.29 16.61 -3.40
C TYR A 400 10.95 15.14 -3.68
N THR A 401 11.85 14.39 -4.34
CA THR A 401 11.64 12.98 -4.70
C THR A 401 12.89 12.14 -4.43
N PHE A 402 12.68 10.83 -4.31
CA PHE A 402 13.72 9.82 -4.12
C PHE A 402 13.26 8.49 -4.79
N PRO A 403 14.12 7.69 -5.43
CA PRO A 403 15.58 7.82 -5.51
C PRO A 403 16.09 8.72 -6.65
N ASP A 404 15.22 9.18 -7.57
CA ASP A 404 15.59 10.18 -8.57
C ASP A 404 15.11 11.57 -8.12
N PRO A 405 16.02 12.46 -7.68
CA PRO A 405 15.64 13.79 -7.22
C PRO A 405 15.22 14.75 -8.34
N THR A 406 15.34 14.35 -9.60
CA THR A 406 14.97 15.16 -10.74
C THR A 406 13.54 14.89 -11.24
N SER A 407 12.89 13.86 -10.72
CA SER A 407 11.55 13.43 -11.11
C SER A 407 10.49 14.51 -10.86
N ILE A 408 10.50 15.12 -9.68
CA ILE A 408 9.70 16.31 -9.35
C ILE A 408 10.60 17.31 -8.63
N THR A 409 10.59 18.56 -9.09
CA THR A 409 11.47 19.62 -8.59
C THR A 409 10.73 20.76 -7.88
N THR A 410 9.43 20.62 -7.67
CA THR A 410 8.56 21.60 -7.01
C THR A 410 7.74 20.92 -5.91
N PRO A 411 7.28 21.65 -4.87
CA PRO A 411 6.39 21.10 -3.88
C PRO A 411 5.00 20.76 -4.46
N ALA A 412 4.13 20.18 -3.64
CA ALA A 412 2.76 19.89 -3.99
C ALA A 412 1.98 21.15 -4.39
N THR A 413 1.12 21.03 -5.38
CA THR A 413 0.03 21.98 -5.59
C THR A 413 -1.21 21.42 -4.88
N TYR A 414 -1.81 22.22 -4.01
CA TYR A 414 -3.00 21.78 -3.29
C TYR A 414 -4.26 22.07 -4.06
N CYS A 415 -5.24 21.20 -3.84
CA CYS A 415 -6.59 21.41 -4.35
C CYS A 415 -7.29 22.55 -3.62
N PRO A 416 -8.14 23.32 -4.32
CA PRO A 416 -8.89 24.41 -3.72
C PRO A 416 -9.93 23.93 -2.70
#